data_f08c9ef411349808558d5ce7267a9fc6
#
_entry.id   f08c9ef411349808558d5ce7267a9fc6
#
_cell.length_a   1.000
_cell.length_b   1.000
_cell.length_c   1.000
_cell.angle_alpha   90.00
_cell.angle_beta   90.00
_cell.angle_gamma   90.00
#
_symmetry.space_group_name_H-M   'P 1'
#
loop_
_entity.id
_entity.type
_entity.pdbx_description
1 polymer ?
#
loop_
_entity_poly.entity_id
_entity_poly.type
_entity_poly.pdbx_seq_one_letter_code
_entity_poly.pdbx_strand_id
1 'polypeptide(L)'
;MKEVVEYLSDSFIDFEGKEHKFVLCAVSRVNEDVELYFNSDNGFEEVVRTLTVGCSICNLSDEFDEELGKKIAYGRTSLDKYVPDLVSTVPGVINTAVVKALLRQEADYIKRDPNHIIPGYNEKMKKVQRENAAKAQYNALTPEEKTVVNFLKNTPELMNEYADIAKNLPNS
;
A
#
# COMPACT_ATOMS: atom_id res chain seq x y z
N MET A 1 -15.13 -10.03 26.86
CA MET A 1 -13.79 -10.58 26.47
C MET A 1 -12.88 -9.45 26.00
N LYS A 2 -11.57 -9.52 26.24
CA LYS A 2 -10.67 -8.38 25.99
C LYS A 2 -10.31 -8.32 24.48
N GLU A 3 -10.43 -7.12 23.88
CA GLU A 3 -9.89 -6.83 22.55
C GLU A 3 -8.38 -7.08 22.52
N VAL A 4 -7.86 -7.68 21.46
CA VAL A 4 -6.42 -7.82 21.24
C VAL A 4 -6.03 -6.77 20.19
N VAL A 5 -5.15 -5.86 20.61
CA VAL A 5 -4.66 -4.77 19.75
C VAL A 5 -3.14 -4.85 19.66
N GLU A 6 -2.61 -4.86 18.46
CA GLU A 6 -1.17 -4.84 18.20
C GLU A 6 -0.83 -3.83 17.10
N TYR A 7 0.36 -3.27 17.20
CA TYR A 7 0.88 -2.28 16.26
C TYR A 7 2.20 -2.72 15.65
N LEU A 8 2.46 -2.26 14.45
CA LEU A 8 3.73 -2.41 13.75
C LEU A 8 4.05 -1.11 13.01
N SER A 9 5.20 -0.50 13.32
CA SER A 9 5.75 0.62 12.56
C SER A 9 6.84 0.09 11.63
N ASP A 10 6.80 0.50 10.35
CA ASP A 10 7.76 0.07 9.34
C ASP A 10 7.91 1.16 8.25
N SER A 11 8.80 0.93 7.29
CA SER A 11 9.00 1.83 6.16
C SER A 11 9.39 1.08 4.89
N PHE A 12 9.26 1.76 3.75
CA PHE A 12 9.82 1.33 2.47
C PHE A 12 10.40 2.51 1.71
N ILE A 13 11.34 2.23 0.81
CA ILE A 13 11.91 3.22 -0.10
C ILE A 13 11.16 3.12 -1.43
N ASP A 14 10.66 4.25 -1.93
CA ASP A 14 9.96 4.31 -3.21
C ASP A 14 10.93 4.34 -4.41
N PHE A 15 10.36 4.33 -5.63
CA PHE A 15 11.12 4.36 -6.88
C PHE A 15 11.86 5.70 -7.11
N GLU A 16 11.56 6.76 -6.34
CA GLU A 16 12.25 8.04 -6.33
C GLU A 16 13.35 8.10 -5.24
N GLY A 17 13.52 7.04 -4.44
CA GLY A 17 14.47 6.97 -3.33
C GLY A 17 13.98 7.64 -2.05
N LYS A 18 12.69 7.94 -1.94
CA LYS A 18 12.08 8.56 -0.75
C LYS A 18 11.60 7.49 0.22
N GLU A 19 11.84 7.71 1.51
CA GLU A 19 11.35 6.82 2.55
C GLU A 19 9.91 7.17 2.93
N HIS A 20 9.03 6.17 2.85
CA HIS A 20 7.66 6.24 3.33
C HIS A 20 7.55 5.45 4.63
N LYS A 21 7.20 6.12 5.72
CA LYS A 21 6.94 5.50 7.03
C LYS A 21 5.46 5.27 7.21
N PHE A 22 5.10 4.12 7.75
CA PHE A 22 3.71 3.76 8.02
C PHE A 22 3.56 3.03 9.35
N VAL A 23 2.34 3.07 9.89
CA VAL A 23 1.96 2.32 11.08
C VAL A 23 0.76 1.45 10.74
N LEU A 24 0.85 0.17 11.06
CA LEU A 24 -0.24 -0.79 11.00
C LEU A 24 -0.80 -1.01 12.40
N CYS A 25 -2.12 -1.19 12.47
CA CYS A 25 -2.83 -1.61 13.66
C CYS A 25 -3.69 -2.80 13.30
N ALA A 26 -3.57 -3.90 14.05
CA ALA A 26 -4.49 -5.03 13.92
C ALA A 26 -5.28 -5.17 15.22
N VAL A 27 -6.60 -5.32 15.07
CA VAL A 27 -7.54 -5.42 16.19
C VAL A 27 -8.37 -6.68 16.02
N SER A 28 -8.32 -7.54 17.04
CA SER A 28 -9.20 -8.71 17.11
C SER A 28 -10.38 -8.41 18.05
N ARG A 29 -11.59 -8.40 17.49
CA ARG A 29 -12.85 -8.18 18.21
C ARG A 29 -13.69 -9.45 18.22
N VAL A 30 -14.47 -9.62 19.29
CA VAL A 30 -15.53 -10.65 19.30
C VAL A 30 -16.66 -10.14 18.42
N ASN A 31 -17.13 -10.97 17.51
CA ASN A 31 -18.30 -10.66 16.70
C ASN A 31 -19.55 -11.04 17.48
N GLU A 32 -20.25 -10.05 18.03
CA GLU A 32 -21.46 -10.22 18.83
C GLU A 32 -22.70 -10.55 17.96
N ASP A 33 -22.61 -10.29 16.62
CA ASP A 33 -23.69 -10.54 15.69
C ASP A 33 -23.76 -12.00 15.20
N VAL A 34 -22.75 -12.81 15.53
CA VAL A 34 -22.72 -14.23 15.15
C VAL A 34 -23.26 -15.06 16.32
N GLU A 35 -24.31 -15.82 16.05
CA GLU A 35 -24.84 -16.79 16.99
C GLU A 35 -23.74 -17.74 17.45
N LEU A 36 -23.58 -17.86 18.77
CA LEU A 36 -22.68 -18.82 19.39
C LEU A 36 -23.18 -20.24 19.04
N TYR A 37 -22.47 -20.93 18.19
CA TYR A 37 -22.71 -22.35 17.94
C TYR A 37 -22.14 -23.15 19.10
N PHE A 38 -23.02 -23.65 19.96
CA PHE A 38 -22.67 -24.65 20.95
C PHE A 38 -22.46 -25.99 20.26
N ASN A 39 -21.25 -26.47 20.22
CA ASN A 39 -21.04 -27.88 19.87
C ASN A 39 -21.23 -28.67 21.17
N SER A 40 -22.41 -29.27 21.29
CA SER A 40 -22.88 -29.93 22.53
C SER A 40 -22.04 -31.14 22.96
N ASP A 41 -21.18 -31.66 22.07
CA ASP A 41 -20.45 -32.90 22.34
C ASP A 41 -19.12 -32.69 23.10
N ASN A 42 -18.56 -31.48 23.13
CA ASN A 42 -17.26 -31.21 23.77
C ASN A 42 -17.26 -30.04 24.76
N GLY A 43 -18.35 -29.37 25.00
CA GLY A 43 -18.46 -28.29 26.02
C GLY A 43 -17.64 -27.03 25.74
N PHE A 44 -17.15 -26.81 24.55
CA PHE A 44 -16.41 -25.61 24.15
C PHE A 44 -17.33 -24.60 23.50
N GLU A 45 -17.34 -23.36 24.03
CA GLU A 45 -17.93 -22.22 23.34
C GLU A 45 -17.00 -21.78 22.22
N GLU A 46 -17.44 -21.92 20.98
CA GLU A 46 -16.77 -21.32 19.83
C GLU A 46 -17.11 -19.83 19.74
N VAL A 47 -16.11 -18.98 19.97
CA VAL A 47 -16.26 -17.53 19.87
C VAL A 47 -15.72 -17.09 18.51
N VAL A 48 -16.60 -16.56 17.67
CA VAL A 48 -16.19 -15.95 16.41
C VAL A 48 -15.51 -14.62 16.69
N ARG A 49 -14.31 -14.46 16.17
CA ARG A 49 -13.54 -13.21 16.26
C ARG A 49 -13.29 -12.65 14.87
N THR A 50 -13.46 -11.35 14.76
CA THR A 50 -13.09 -10.59 13.58
C THR A 50 -11.73 -9.98 13.80
N LEU A 51 -10.85 -10.08 12.83
CA LEU A 51 -9.54 -9.44 12.82
C LEU A 51 -9.51 -8.40 11.73
N THR A 52 -9.36 -7.13 12.11
CA THR A 52 -9.31 -6.00 11.17
C THR A 52 -7.96 -5.32 11.24
N VAL A 53 -7.47 -4.85 10.09
CA VAL A 53 -6.20 -4.13 9.99
C VAL A 53 -6.46 -2.72 9.48
N GLY A 54 -5.89 -1.73 10.16
CA GLY A 54 -5.87 -0.34 9.73
C GLY A 54 -4.45 0.12 9.47
N CYS A 55 -4.26 1.04 8.54
CA CYS A 55 -2.96 1.60 8.20
C CYS A 55 -2.98 3.12 8.25
N SER A 56 -1.94 3.74 8.79
CA SER A 56 -1.62 5.15 8.58
C SER A 56 -0.28 5.27 7.87
N ILE A 57 -0.19 6.18 6.90
CA ILE A 57 1.05 6.53 6.22
C ILE A 57 1.39 7.98 6.52
N CYS A 58 2.67 8.24 6.86
CA CYS A 58 3.17 9.59 7.07
C CYS A 58 3.33 10.31 5.72
N ASN A 59 2.88 11.55 5.65
CA ASN A 59 3.16 12.39 4.49
C ASN A 59 4.68 12.69 4.45
N LEU A 60 5.27 12.67 3.25
CA LEU A 60 6.70 12.94 3.05
C LEU A 60 7.17 14.31 3.52
N SER A 61 6.26 15.29 3.63
CA SER A 61 6.54 16.63 4.14
C SER A 61 6.51 16.75 5.66
N ASP A 62 5.97 15.73 6.34
CA ASP A 62 5.69 15.78 7.76
C ASP A 62 6.75 15.02 8.58
N GLU A 63 6.98 15.47 9.80
CA GLU A 63 7.76 14.69 10.76
C GLU A 63 6.97 13.47 11.20
N PHE A 64 7.63 12.29 11.25
CA PHE A 64 6.97 11.06 11.62
C PHE A 64 6.66 11.04 13.13
N ASP A 65 5.37 11.04 13.46
CA ASP A 65 4.84 10.86 14.81
C ASP A 65 4.19 9.46 14.92
N GLU A 66 4.88 8.54 15.59
CA GLU A 66 4.42 7.16 15.74
C GLU A 66 3.13 7.07 16.58
N GLU A 67 2.97 7.87 17.62
CA GLU A 67 1.79 7.84 18.47
C GLU A 67 0.55 8.37 17.75
N LEU A 68 0.71 9.43 16.95
CA LEU A 68 -0.35 9.89 16.06
C LEU A 68 -0.67 8.83 15.00
N GLY A 69 0.36 8.21 14.42
CA GLY A 69 0.22 7.10 13.46
C GLY A 69 -0.59 5.94 14.04
N LYS A 70 -0.32 5.52 15.27
CA LYS A 70 -1.07 4.47 15.98
C LYS A 70 -2.54 4.84 16.16
N LYS A 71 -2.84 6.08 16.56
CA LYS A 71 -4.24 6.55 16.74
C LYS A 71 -5.01 6.52 15.41
N ILE A 72 -4.38 6.99 14.33
CA ILE A 72 -5.01 6.99 12.99
C ILE A 72 -5.21 5.56 12.50
N ALA A 73 -4.20 4.69 12.61
CA ALA A 73 -4.28 3.30 12.19
C ALA A 73 -5.39 2.55 12.96
N TYR A 74 -5.47 2.73 14.27
CA TYR A 74 -6.55 2.16 15.08
C TYR A 74 -7.94 2.64 14.64
N GLY A 75 -8.12 3.95 14.43
CA GLY A 75 -9.38 4.50 13.96
C GLY A 75 -9.82 3.93 12.60
N ARG A 76 -8.87 3.56 11.75
CA ARG A 76 -9.13 2.97 10.42
C ARG A 76 -9.51 1.49 10.48
N THR A 77 -9.30 0.79 11.58
CA THR A 77 -9.75 -0.61 11.73
C THR A 77 -11.28 -0.75 11.72
N SER A 78 -12.02 0.34 11.92
CA SER A 78 -13.50 0.36 11.87
C SER A 78 -14.07 0.78 10.50
N LEU A 79 -13.22 1.10 9.52
CA LEU A 79 -13.66 1.69 8.24
C LEU A 79 -13.74 0.70 7.07
N ASP A 80 -13.68 -0.60 7.31
CA ASP A 80 -13.75 -1.70 6.31
C ASP A 80 -12.82 -1.53 5.09
N LYS A 81 -11.85 -0.61 5.14
CA LYS A 81 -11.00 -0.30 4.01
C LYS A 81 -9.83 -1.27 3.81
N TYR A 82 -9.49 -2.02 4.84
CA TYR A 82 -8.36 -2.95 4.84
C TYR A 82 -8.82 -4.24 5.51
N VAL A 83 -9.59 -5.01 4.76
CA VAL A 83 -10.04 -6.29 5.25
C VAL A 83 -9.30 -7.37 4.48
N PRO A 84 -8.63 -8.28 5.16
CA PRO A 84 -9.16 -9.60 5.18
C PRO A 84 -9.87 -9.79 6.51
N ASP A 85 -11.18 -9.92 6.47
CA ASP A 85 -11.95 -10.49 7.58
C ASP A 85 -11.44 -11.91 7.81
N LEU A 86 -10.49 -12.05 8.71
CA LEU A 86 -10.09 -13.36 9.17
C LEU A 86 -11.10 -13.73 10.26
N VAL A 87 -12.15 -14.40 9.85
CA VAL A 87 -13.10 -14.99 10.79
C VAL A 87 -12.52 -16.33 11.26
N SER A 88 -12.20 -16.41 12.52
CA SER A 88 -11.80 -17.68 13.17
C SER A 88 -12.90 -18.13 14.11
N THR A 89 -13.32 -19.37 13.95
CA THR A 89 -14.32 -20.02 14.80
C THR A 89 -13.71 -20.78 15.97
N VAL A 90 -12.38 -20.89 16.05
CA VAL A 90 -11.70 -21.68 17.08
C VAL A 90 -11.24 -20.78 18.22
N PRO A 91 -11.68 -21.01 19.46
CA PRO A 91 -11.22 -20.26 20.64
C PRO A 91 -9.70 -20.32 20.79
N GLY A 92 -9.07 -19.16 21.00
CA GLY A 92 -7.63 -19.08 21.19
C GLY A 92 -6.77 -19.10 19.93
N VAL A 93 -7.34 -19.25 18.72
CA VAL A 93 -6.59 -19.18 17.47
C VAL A 93 -6.12 -17.75 17.18
N ILE A 94 -6.93 -16.73 17.50
CA ILE A 94 -6.54 -15.32 17.39
C ILE A 94 -5.96 -14.86 18.71
N ASN A 95 -4.67 -15.00 18.86
CA ASN A 95 -3.88 -14.48 19.97
C ASN A 95 -2.87 -13.44 19.48
N THR A 96 -2.17 -12.81 20.41
CA THR A 96 -1.13 -11.81 20.13
C THR A 96 -0.10 -12.27 19.09
N ALA A 97 0.31 -13.55 19.12
CA ALA A 97 1.30 -14.06 18.18
C ALA A 97 0.76 -14.12 16.75
N VAL A 98 -0.49 -14.56 16.58
CA VAL A 98 -1.18 -14.58 15.28
C VAL A 98 -1.37 -13.17 14.75
N VAL A 99 -1.80 -12.24 15.58
CA VAL A 99 -2.00 -10.83 15.22
C VAL A 99 -0.67 -10.19 14.78
N LYS A 100 0.42 -10.44 15.50
CA LYS A 100 1.76 -9.95 15.11
C LYS A 100 2.26 -10.56 13.82
N ALA A 101 2.00 -11.85 13.58
CA ALA A 101 2.36 -12.51 12.32
C ALA A 101 1.61 -11.89 11.13
N LEU A 102 0.31 -11.61 11.29
CA LEU A 102 -0.50 -10.94 10.26
C LEU A 102 0.03 -9.54 9.95
N LEU A 103 0.36 -8.73 10.97
CA LEU A 103 0.93 -7.39 10.76
C LEU A 103 2.23 -7.44 9.97
N ARG A 104 3.11 -8.40 10.23
CA ARG A 104 4.35 -8.59 9.45
C ARG A 104 4.06 -8.96 8.00
N GLN A 105 3.10 -9.87 7.79
CA GLN A 105 2.69 -10.26 6.44
C GLN A 105 2.12 -9.07 5.67
N GLU A 106 1.30 -8.24 6.31
CA GLU A 106 0.73 -7.03 5.71
C GLU A 106 1.81 -5.99 5.41
N ALA A 107 2.77 -5.78 6.31
CA ALA A 107 3.90 -4.89 6.06
C ALA A 107 4.75 -5.36 4.88
N ASP A 108 5.02 -6.66 4.77
CA ASP A 108 5.75 -7.23 3.63
C ASP A 108 4.96 -7.11 2.32
N TYR A 109 3.63 -7.19 2.37
CA TYR A 109 2.77 -6.96 1.21
C TYR A 109 2.84 -5.51 0.75
N ILE A 110 2.71 -4.55 1.67
CA ILE A 110 2.85 -3.11 1.39
C ILE A 110 4.20 -2.77 0.74
N LYS A 111 5.29 -3.35 1.22
CA LYS A 111 6.63 -3.15 0.65
C LYS A 111 6.75 -3.69 -0.78
N ARG A 112 6.05 -4.78 -1.09
CA ARG A 112 6.03 -5.37 -2.45
C ARG A 112 5.10 -4.62 -3.40
N ASP A 113 3.97 -4.14 -2.89
CA ASP A 113 2.97 -3.38 -3.67
C ASP A 113 2.50 -2.15 -2.90
N PRO A 114 3.27 -1.05 -2.92
CA PRO A 114 2.88 0.19 -2.26
C PRO A 114 1.58 0.80 -2.77
N ASN A 115 1.09 0.39 -3.95
CA ASN A 115 -0.19 0.84 -4.49
C ASN A 115 -1.37 0.48 -3.56
N HIS A 116 -1.18 -0.54 -2.72
CA HIS A 116 -2.15 -0.96 -1.71
C HIS A 116 -2.50 0.16 -0.72
N ILE A 117 -1.52 1.00 -0.34
CA ILE A 117 -1.72 2.11 0.61
C ILE A 117 -1.54 3.50 -0.02
N ILE A 118 -0.93 3.58 -1.21
CA ILE A 118 -0.74 4.81 -1.96
C ILE A 118 -1.46 4.66 -3.31
N PRO A 119 -2.73 5.11 -3.43
CA PRO A 119 -3.47 5.01 -4.69
C PRO A 119 -2.73 5.68 -5.85
N GLY A 120 -2.66 4.99 -6.99
CA GLY A 120 -1.99 5.51 -8.19
C GLY A 120 -0.45 5.42 -8.17
N TYR A 121 0.15 4.74 -7.18
CA TYR A 121 1.59 4.57 -7.08
C TYR A 121 2.18 3.89 -8.31
N ASN A 122 1.57 2.80 -8.78
CA ASN A 122 2.06 2.03 -9.92
C ASN A 122 1.97 2.81 -11.24
N GLU A 123 0.93 3.60 -11.44
CA GLU A 123 0.78 4.47 -12.60
C GLU A 123 1.84 5.57 -12.61
N LYS A 124 2.07 6.20 -11.47
CA LYS A 124 3.10 7.22 -11.30
C LYS A 124 4.49 6.63 -11.56
N MET A 125 4.79 5.46 -11.03
CA MET A 125 6.04 4.75 -11.25
C MET A 125 6.25 4.45 -12.74
N LYS A 126 5.25 3.90 -13.42
CA LYS A 126 5.31 3.62 -14.87
C LYS A 126 5.53 4.88 -15.69
N LYS A 127 4.88 6.00 -15.32
CA LYS A 127 5.06 7.29 -15.99
C LYS A 127 6.50 7.77 -15.86
N VAL A 128 7.05 7.79 -14.64
CA VAL A 128 8.43 8.23 -14.39
C VAL A 128 9.45 7.33 -15.11
N GLN A 129 9.21 6.01 -15.14
CA GLN A 129 10.07 5.08 -15.89
C GLN A 129 10.07 5.37 -17.39
N ARG A 130 8.90 5.65 -17.99
CA ARG A 130 8.80 6.04 -19.42
C ARG A 130 9.52 7.35 -19.70
N GLU A 131 9.34 8.36 -18.85
CA GLU A 131 10.02 9.64 -18.96
C GLU A 131 11.54 9.50 -18.88
N ASN A 132 12.05 8.70 -17.94
CA ASN A 132 13.47 8.44 -17.79
C ASN A 132 14.05 7.68 -18.98
N ALA A 133 13.33 6.68 -19.51
CA ALA A 133 13.73 5.97 -20.71
C ALA A 133 13.77 6.91 -21.92
N ALA A 134 12.76 7.76 -22.11
CA ALA A 134 12.73 8.75 -23.18
C ALA A 134 13.87 9.77 -23.08
N LYS A 135 14.19 10.25 -21.85
CA LYS A 135 15.34 11.13 -21.62
C LYS A 135 16.66 10.46 -21.99
N ALA A 136 16.86 9.20 -21.59
CA ALA A 136 18.06 8.43 -21.91
C ALA A 136 18.22 8.27 -23.45
N GLN A 137 17.14 7.90 -24.14
CA GLN A 137 17.12 7.80 -25.60
C GLN A 137 17.40 9.14 -26.27
N TYR A 138 16.74 10.22 -25.81
CA TYR A 138 16.95 11.57 -26.35
C TYR A 138 18.41 12.01 -26.17
N ASN A 139 19.04 11.74 -25.03
CA ASN A 139 20.42 12.12 -24.79
C ASN A 139 21.41 11.41 -25.71
N ALA A 140 21.07 10.21 -26.17
CA ALA A 140 21.89 9.43 -27.11
C ALA A 140 21.74 9.87 -28.57
N LEU A 141 20.75 10.71 -28.91
CA LEU A 141 20.51 11.20 -30.26
C LEU A 141 21.54 12.24 -30.70
N THR A 142 21.76 12.31 -32.02
CA THR A 142 22.54 13.39 -32.66
C THR A 142 21.83 14.74 -32.56
N PRO A 143 22.51 15.88 -32.80
CA PRO A 143 21.88 17.21 -32.79
C PRO A 143 20.72 17.32 -33.79
N GLU A 144 20.87 16.71 -34.99
CA GLU A 144 19.86 16.72 -36.04
C GLU A 144 18.61 15.93 -35.61
N GLU A 145 18.79 14.74 -35.05
CA GLU A 145 17.69 13.90 -34.51
C GLU A 145 16.99 14.58 -33.35
N LYS A 146 17.72 15.25 -32.44
CA LYS A 146 17.12 16.06 -31.36
C LYS A 146 16.24 17.18 -31.91
N THR A 147 16.62 17.80 -33.01
CA THR A 147 15.79 18.81 -33.68
C THR A 147 14.47 18.22 -34.16
N VAL A 148 14.50 17.00 -34.74
CA VAL A 148 13.30 16.28 -35.16
C VAL A 148 12.40 15.97 -33.96
N VAL A 149 12.95 15.45 -32.84
CA VAL A 149 12.18 15.16 -31.62
C VAL A 149 11.52 16.43 -31.07
N ASN A 150 12.25 17.54 -31.02
CA ASN A 150 11.69 18.82 -30.52
C ASN A 150 10.59 19.35 -31.44
N PHE A 151 10.70 19.16 -32.74
CA PHE A 151 9.66 19.49 -33.71
C PHE A 151 8.41 18.65 -33.48
N LEU A 152 8.55 17.33 -33.32
CA LEU A 152 7.45 16.39 -33.04
C LEU A 152 6.72 16.67 -31.73
N LYS A 153 7.40 17.17 -30.68
CA LYS A 153 6.74 17.62 -29.44
C LYS A 153 5.69 18.70 -29.70
N ASN A 154 5.95 19.59 -30.66
CA ASN A 154 5.07 20.70 -31.02
C ASN A 154 4.07 20.33 -32.11
N THR A 155 4.22 19.15 -32.73
CA THR A 155 3.39 18.69 -33.86
C THR A 155 3.02 17.20 -33.63
N PRO A 156 2.22 16.88 -32.62
CA PRO A 156 1.96 15.50 -32.17
C PRO A 156 1.19 14.66 -33.20
N GLU A 157 0.65 15.29 -34.25
CA GLU A 157 -0.10 14.63 -35.31
C GLU A 157 0.81 13.90 -36.30
N LEU A 158 2.11 14.20 -36.32
CA LEU A 158 3.07 13.57 -37.21
C LEU A 158 3.61 12.27 -36.61
N MET A 159 3.42 11.18 -37.36
CA MET A 159 4.01 9.88 -37.01
C MET A 159 5.43 9.79 -37.55
N ASN A 160 6.39 9.54 -36.69
CA ASN A 160 7.80 9.37 -37.02
C ASN A 160 8.42 8.33 -36.05
N GLU A 161 9.59 7.79 -36.42
CA GLU A 161 10.34 6.83 -35.59
C GLU A 161 10.74 7.40 -34.21
N TYR A 162 10.83 8.73 -34.08
CA TYR A 162 11.12 9.43 -32.83
C TYR A 162 9.87 9.88 -32.04
N ALA A 163 8.68 9.57 -32.54
CA ALA A 163 7.42 10.03 -31.91
C ALA A 163 7.26 9.55 -30.48
N ASP A 164 7.67 8.32 -30.19
CA ASP A 164 7.59 7.76 -28.83
C ASP A 164 8.51 8.49 -27.83
N ILE A 165 9.70 8.91 -28.29
CA ILE A 165 10.61 9.71 -27.48
C ILE A 165 9.97 11.08 -27.20
N ALA A 166 9.50 11.76 -28.24
CA ALA A 166 8.87 13.08 -28.14
C ALA A 166 7.65 13.07 -27.20
N LYS A 167 6.81 12.04 -27.31
CA LYS A 167 5.59 11.87 -26.50
C LYS A 167 5.86 11.65 -25.01
N ASN A 168 6.95 10.95 -24.68
CA ASN A 168 7.26 10.58 -23.30
C ASN A 168 8.27 11.52 -22.62
N LEU A 169 8.82 12.50 -23.34
CA LEU A 169 9.64 13.54 -22.72
C LEU A 169 8.75 14.49 -21.91
N PRO A 170 9.12 14.79 -20.64
CA PRO A 170 8.36 15.74 -19.84
C PRO A 170 8.36 17.14 -20.48
N ASN A 171 7.28 17.85 -20.29
CA ASN A 171 7.23 19.28 -20.63
C ASN A 171 8.16 20.02 -19.68
N SER A 172 9.10 20.76 -20.23
CA SER A 172 10.02 21.65 -19.49
C SER A 172 9.25 22.81 -18.87
#